data_ce19cbc5826ad3d4269651da33ec58b6
#
_entry.id   ce19cbc5826ad3d4269651da33ec58b6
#
_cell.length_a   1.000
_cell.length_b   1.000
_cell.length_c   1.000
_cell.angle_alpha   90.00
_cell.angle_beta   90.00
_cell.angle_gamma   90.00
#
_symmetry.space_group_name_H-M   'P 1'
#
loop_
_entity.id
_entity.type
_entity.pdbx_description
1 polymer ?
#
loop_
_entity_poly.entity_id
_entity_poly.type
_entity_poly.pdbx_seq_one_letter_code
_entity_poly.pdbx_strand_id
1 'polypeptide(L)'
;MAAVSEDGGIHLQQTRNFSEVKKGFTYFQRGDVVLAKITPCFENGKSALADNLEHPIGFGSTEFHVLRANPGKIDPRFLYHLVRSKRLLSLGQKSMKGAAGHKRVPAEFLENFEIPDWPLDDQIRIAHLLGKVEELIAHRKKHLQELDDMLKSVFLEMFGDPVKNDRQWKTQPFSQIGSFISGGTPSKSRDDYWVGKYPWVSPKDMKTPRIFDSEDHISDKVFGETSLKRIAPGHLLIVVRGMILAHSFPVAINMVDVAINQDMKAIKVNDSLRVHYVFHCLSALKRQILKLITTAGHGTKKFDSDVMEKLLVPVPPLEIQDDFISIADKVEVLKSRYRHSLTDLETLYGALSQQAFNGELNLSRVALPAASIEGESLVAAATPAPITTPVIELSETDLLLPALQNRTQLPPLLRFWLEAYCSRLGSAAFSLESFMAAAQTRLGELHPDNDFELRASDYEHVKAWVFEALDSGHLKQERNQFYCVVETKETVLGNLIELKPSQT
;
A
#
# COMPACT_ATOMS: atom_id res chain seq x y z
N MET A 1 -10.13 -10.69 14.63
CA MET A 1 -10.76 -10.56 13.30
C MET A 1 -10.22 -9.33 12.53
N ALA A 2 -10.21 -8.13 13.14
CA ALA A 2 -9.71 -6.92 12.47
C ALA A 2 -8.19 -6.99 12.13
N ALA A 3 -7.40 -7.71 12.92
CA ALA A 3 -5.96 -7.85 12.70
C ALA A 3 -5.57 -8.77 11.53
N VAL A 4 -6.48 -9.59 11.02
CA VAL A 4 -6.25 -10.42 9.83
C VAL A 4 -6.85 -9.69 8.64
N SER A 5 -6.04 -9.44 7.62
CA SER A 5 -6.45 -8.79 6.37
C SER A 5 -6.94 -9.82 5.34
N GLU A 6 -7.60 -9.34 4.29
CA GLU A 6 -8.08 -10.20 3.18
C GLU A 6 -6.93 -10.63 2.26
N ASP A 7 -5.82 -9.91 2.28
CA ASP A 7 -4.58 -10.24 1.53
C ASP A 7 -3.65 -11.22 2.28
N GLY A 8 -4.07 -11.73 3.45
CA GLY A 8 -3.39 -12.82 4.15
C GLY A 8 -2.41 -12.39 5.25
N GLY A 9 -2.33 -11.11 5.56
CA GLY A 9 -1.46 -10.59 6.62
C GLY A 9 -2.10 -10.63 8.01
N ILE A 10 -1.26 -10.72 9.05
CA ILE A 10 -1.63 -10.45 10.45
C ILE A 10 -1.00 -9.13 10.86
N HIS A 11 -1.82 -8.10 11.08
CA HIS A 11 -1.40 -6.76 11.45
C HIS A 11 -1.91 -6.42 12.87
N LEU A 12 -1.40 -5.34 13.48
CA LEU A 12 -1.87 -4.82 14.76
C LEU A 12 -1.86 -5.87 15.88
N GLN A 13 -0.74 -6.58 16.02
CA GLN A 13 -0.55 -7.52 17.13
C GLN A 13 -0.48 -6.74 18.45
N GLN A 14 -1.02 -7.31 19.52
CA GLN A 14 -1.00 -6.73 20.86
C GLN A 14 -0.59 -7.82 21.86
N THR A 15 0.45 -7.54 22.63
CA THR A 15 0.84 -8.43 23.74
C THR A 15 -0.11 -8.25 24.91
N ARG A 16 -0.62 -9.36 25.45
CA ARG A 16 -1.50 -9.41 26.63
C ARG A 16 -1.11 -10.52 27.58
N ASN A 17 -1.52 -10.41 28.83
CA ASN A 17 -1.33 -11.45 29.80
C ASN A 17 -2.15 -12.70 29.42
N PHE A 18 -1.55 -13.89 29.56
CA PHE A 18 -2.23 -15.16 29.26
C PHE A 18 -3.56 -15.34 30.00
N SER A 19 -3.62 -14.87 31.26
CA SER A 19 -4.85 -14.92 32.08
C SER A 19 -6.04 -14.19 31.43
N GLU A 20 -5.79 -13.15 30.65
CA GLU A 20 -6.81 -12.34 30.00
C GLU A 20 -7.36 -12.99 28.72
N VAL A 21 -6.54 -13.82 28.06
CA VAL A 21 -6.84 -14.39 26.73
C VAL A 21 -7.13 -15.89 26.76
N LYS A 22 -6.88 -16.58 27.88
CA LYS A 22 -7.10 -18.04 28.00
C LYS A 22 -8.55 -18.50 27.86
N LYS A 23 -9.52 -17.60 28.03
CA LYS A 23 -10.96 -17.87 27.83
C LYS A 23 -11.56 -16.86 26.85
N GLY A 24 -12.45 -17.34 25.97
CA GLY A 24 -13.16 -16.49 25.03
C GLY A 24 -12.39 -16.13 23.75
N PHE A 25 -11.20 -16.70 23.54
CA PHE A 25 -10.39 -16.51 22.35
C PHE A 25 -9.96 -17.86 21.76
N THR A 26 -9.75 -17.89 20.45
CA THR A 26 -9.23 -19.05 19.74
C THR A 26 -7.70 -19.02 19.80
N TYR A 27 -7.12 -20.11 20.33
CA TYR A 27 -5.68 -20.32 20.36
C TYR A 27 -5.16 -20.75 19.00
N PHE A 28 -4.00 -20.26 18.62
CA PHE A 28 -3.19 -20.72 17.48
C PHE A 28 -1.70 -20.51 17.77
N GLN A 29 -0.85 -21.17 17.02
CA GLN A 29 0.60 -21.04 17.13
C GLN A 29 1.24 -20.68 15.77
N ARG A 30 2.54 -20.39 15.80
CA ARG A 30 3.31 -20.14 14.59
C ARG A 30 3.22 -21.36 13.66
N GLY A 31 2.99 -21.10 12.36
CA GLY A 31 2.76 -22.13 11.34
C GLY A 31 1.31 -22.59 11.17
N ASP A 32 0.39 -22.18 12.06
CA ASP A 32 -1.03 -22.45 11.87
C ASP A 32 -1.64 -21.52 10.79
N VAL A 33 -2.64 -22.00 10.07
CA VAL A 33 -3.47 -21.18 9.18
C VAL A 33 -4.76 -20.82 9.91
N VAL A 34 -5.01 -19.53 10.06
CA VAL A 34 -6.29 -19.01 10.59
C VAL A 34 -7.22 -18.67 9.44
N LEU A 35 -8.44 -19.19 9.44
CA LEU A 35 -9.46 -18.97 8.42
C LEU A 35 -10.71 -18.42 9.07
N ALA A 36 -11.20 -17.25 8.63
CA ALA A 36 -12.45 -16.70 9.12
C ALA A 36 -13.61 -17.64 8.73
N LYS A 37 -14.54 -17.90 9.66
CA LYS A 37 -15.70 -18.79 9.41
C LYS A 37 -17.01 -18.06 9.17
N ILE A 38 -17.09 -16.76 9.50
CA ILE A 38 -18.32 -15.96 9.46
C ILE A 38 -18.44 -15.13 8.18
N THR A 39 -19.67 -14.96 7.69
CA THR A 39 -20.07 -13.99 6.64
C THR A 39 -19.73 -12.54 7.06
N PRO A 40 -19.22 -11.66 6.16
CA PRO A 40 -18.75 -11.94 4.79
C PRO A 40 -17.26 -12.35 4.74
N CYS A 41 -16.60 -12.46 5.89
CA CYS A 41 -15.15 -12.63 5.96
C CYS A 41 -14.67 -13.94 5.31
N PHE A 42 -15.44 -15.04 5.46
CA PHE A 42 -15.07 -16.30 4.81
C PHE A 42 -15.18 -16.20 3.28
N GLU A 43 -16.28 -15.62 2.79
CA GLU A 43 -16.54 -15.48 1.35
C GLU A 43 -15.48 -14.63 0.66
N ASN A 44 -14.93 -13.64 1.39
CA ASN A 44 -13.80 -12.81 0.95
C ASN A 44 -12.43 -13.51 1.10
N GLY A 45 -12.40 -14.78 1.54
CA GLY A 45 -11.17 -15.54 1.70
C GLY A 45 -10.25 -15.03 2.83
N LYS A 46 -10.83 -14.37 3.84
CA LYS A 46 -10.08 -13.81 4.96
C LYS A 46 -9.41 -14.88 5.79
N SER A 47 -8.11 -15.03 5.60
CA SER A 47 -7.24 -16.04 6.22
C SER A 47 -5.81 -15.53 6.32
N ALA A 48 -5.00 -16.13 7.17
CA ALA A 48 -3.58 -15.83 7.25
C ALA A 48 -2.79 -17.04 7.72
N LEU A 49 -1.55 -17.15 7.26
CA LEU A 49 -0.54 -18.03 7.84
C LEU A 49 0.11 -17.30 9.03
N ALA A 50 0.14 -17.94 10.18
CA ALA A 50 0.64 -17.36 11.44
C ALA A 50 2.17 -17.47 11.56
N ASP A 51 2.93 -17.09 10.51
CA ASP A 51 4.39 -17.17 10.51
C ASP A 51 5.04 -15.99 11.26
N ASN A 52 4.52 -14.78 11.06
CA ASN A 52 5.10 -13.53 11.57
C ASN A 52 4.48 -13.10 12.91
N LEU A 53 4.36 -14.04 13.86
CA LEU A 53 3.92 -13.72 15.21
C LEU A 53 5.09 -13.18 16.04
N GLU A 54 4.85 -12.11 16.81
CA GLU A 54 5.81 -11.60 17.81
C GLU A 54 6.16 -12.67 18.85
N HIS A 55 5.18 -13.50 19.22
CA HIS A 55 5.33 -14.62 20.14
C HIS A 55 5.05 -15.96 19.44
N PRO A 56 5.55 -17.10 19.97
CA PRO A 56 5.31 -18.42 19.38
C PRO A 56 3.83 -18.79 19.29
N ILE A 57 2.98 -18.18 20.13
CA ILE A 57 1.56 -18.45 20.24
C ILE A 57 0.75 -17.16 20.10
N GLY A 58 -0.48 -17.30 19.61
CA GLY A 58 -1.44 -16.20 19.46
C GLY A 58 -2.83 -16.59 19.92
N PHE A 59 -3.63 -15.58 20.19
CA PHE A 59 -5.03 -15.70 20.53
C PHE A 59 -5.85 -14.74 19.68
N GLY A 60 -6.90 -15.26 19.05
CA GLY A 60 -7.72 -14.48 18.13
C GLY A 60 -9.22 -14.63 18.39
N SER A 61 -10.00 -14.06 17.49
CA SER A 61 -11.47 -14.16 17.54
C SER A 61 -11.93 -15.63 17.51
N THR A 62 -12.98 -15.93 18.25
CA THR A 62 -13.68 -17.22 18.16
C THR A 62 -14.31 -17.48 16.79
N GLU A 63 -14.37 -16.47 15.93
CA GLU A 63 -14.85 -16.58 14.55
C GLU A 63 -13.77 -17.05 13.56
N PHE A 64 -12.66 -17.62 14.05
CA PHE A 64 -11.68 -18.32 13.23
C PHE A 64 -11.78 -19.84 13.40
N HIS A 65 -11.59 -20.56 12.29
CA HIS A 65 -11.05 -21.92 12.29
C HIS A 65 -9.52 -21.81 12.31
N VAL A 66 -8.89 -22.72 13.03
CA VAL A 66 -7.43 -22.88 13.05
C VAL A 66 -7.10 -24.23 12.42
N LEU A 67 -6.33 -24.18 11.33
CA LEU A 67 -5.89 -25.38 10.64
C LEU A 67 -4.39 -25.53 10.86
N ARG A 68 -4.01 -26.70 11.35
CA ARG A 68 -2.59 -27.05 11.58
C ARG A 68 -2.16 -28.10 10.61
N ALA A 69 -1.12 -27.79 9.86
CA ALA A 69 -0.51 -28.74 8.94
C ALA A 69 0.09 -29.92 9.70
N ASN A 70 -0.17 -31.16 9.23
CA ASN A 70 0.48 -32.34 9.76
C ASN A 70 1.93 -32.40 9.25
N PRO A 71 2.94 -32.38 10.13
CA PRO A 71 4.34 -32.40 9.73
C PRO A 71 4.65 -33.57 8.77
N GLY A 72 5.38 -33.29 7.71
CA GLY A 72 5.75 -34.29 6.69
C GLY A 72 4.63 -34.74 5.75
N LYS A 73 3.39 -34.28 5.94
CA LYS A 73 2.25 -34.59 5.05
C LYS A 73 1.75 -33.37 4.30
N ILE A 74 1.65 -32.22 4.99
CA ILE A 74 1.12 -30.99 4.40
C ILE A 74 2.07 -29.84 4.71
N ASP A 75 2.44 -29.09 3.67
CA ASP A 75 3.18 -27.83 3.84
C ASP A 75 2.22 -26.71 4.33
N PRO A 76 2.58 -25.94 5.37
CA PRO A 76 1.70 -24.89 5.91
C PRO A 76 1.36 -23.78 4.89
N ARG A 77 2.29 -23.42 4.00
CA ARG A 77 2.07 -22.41 2.96
C ARG A 77 1.15 -22.93 1.87
N PHE A 78 1.29 -24.22 1.51
CA PHE A 78 0.35 -24.88 0.61
C PHE A 78 -1.06 -24.90 1.21
N LEU A 79 -1.20 -25.25 2.50
CA LEU A 79 -2.47 -25.24 3.21
C LEU A 79 -3.09 -23.81 3.20
N TYR A 80 -2.29 -22.77 3.41
CA TYR A 80 -2.72 -21.39 3.32
C TYR A 80 -3.30 -21.04 1.95
N HIS A 81 -2.64 -21.38 0.85
CA HIS A 81 -3.16 -21.16 -0.50
C HIS A 81 -4.38 -22.03 -0.81
N LEU A 82 -4.43 -23.24 -0.31
CA LEU A 82 -5.55 -24.15 -0.48
C LEU A 82 -6.85 -23.58 0.09
N VAL A 83 -6.79 -23.05 1.33
CA VAL A 83 -8.01 -22.49 1.99
C VAL A 83 -8.50 -21.21 1.30
N ARG A 84 -7.68 -20.55 0.51
CA ARG A 84 -8.00 -19.38 -0.32
C ARG A 84 -8.46 -19.75 -1.73
N SER A 85 -8.40 -21.03 -2.10
CA SER A 85 -8.78 -21.49 -3.43
C SER A 85 -10.28 -21.25 -3.68
N LYS A 86 -10.62 -20.86 -4.93
CA LYS A 86 -12.03 -20.66 -5.33
C LYS A 86 -12.87 -21.89 -5.08
N ARG A 87 -12.30 -23.10 -5.22
CA ARG A 87 -12.98 -24.37 -4.97
C ARG A 87 -13.42 -24.47 -3.52
N LEU A 88 -12.51 -24.30 -2.57
CA LEU A 88 -12.82 -24.39 -1.13
C LEU A 88 -13.80 -23.30 -0.70
N LEU A 89 -13.56 -22.04 -1.10
CA LEU A 89 -14.41 -20.91 -0.72
C LEU A 89 -15.84 -21.08 -1.28
N SER A 90 -16.00 -21.49 -2.54
CA SER A 90 -17.30 -21.70 -3.18
C SER A 90 -18.09 -22.85 -2.53
N LEU A 91 -17.44 -23.98 -2.22
CA LEU A 91 -18.08 -25.11 -1.55
C LEU A 91 -18.39 -24.79 -0.08
N GLY A 92 -17.46 -24.10 0.60
CA GLY A 92 -17.67 -23.65 1.98
C GLY A 92 -18.82 -22.68 2.11
N GLN A 93 -18.98 -21.73 1.18
CA GLN A 93 -20.11 -20.81 1.15
C GLN A 93 -21.46 -21.55 1.03
N LYS A 94 -21.52 -22.61 0.20
CA LYS A 94 -22.73 -23.46 0.07
C LYS A 94 -23.03 -24.25 1.34
N SER A 95 -22.02 -24.60 2.15
CA SER A 95 -22.17 -25.33 3.41
C SER A 95 -22.55 -24.47 4.61
N MET A 96 -22.53 -23.15 4.48
CA MET A 96 -22.75 -22.21 5.58
C MET A 96 -24.13 -22.36 6.23
N LYS A 97 -24.12 -22.40 7.55
CA LYS A 97 -25.35 -22.50 8.40
C LYS A 97 -25.53 -21.21 9.23
N GLY A 98 -26.75 -20.82 9.50
CA GLY A 98 -27.11 -19.66 10.32
C GLY A 98 -28.08 -18.69 9.65
N ALA A 99 -28.49 -17.65 10.39
CA ALA A 99 -29.39 -16.61 9.88
C ALA A 99 -28.65 -15.69 8.85
N ALA A 100 -29.42 -15.00 8.01
CA ALA A 100 -28.88 -14.06 7.04
C ALA A 100 -27.94 -13.02 7.72
N GLY A 101 -26.78 -12.81 7.15
CA GLY A 101 -25.76 -11.90 7.71
C GLY A 101 -24.88 -12.48 8.84
N HIS A 102 -25.23 -13.65 9.38
CA HIS A 102 -24.48 -14.32 10.46
C HIS A 102 -24.22 -15.81 10.18
N LYS A 103 -24.10 -16.18 8.91
CA LYS A 103 -23.79 -17.55 8.51
C LYS A 103 -22.35 -17.89 8.85
N ARG A 104 -22.07 -19.17 9.12
CA ARG A 104 -20.75 -19.69 9.44
C ARG A 104 -20.51 -21.00 8.70
N VAL A 105 -19.28 -21.17 8.24
CA VAL A 105 -18.81 -22.46 7.73
C VAL A 105 -18.61 -23.40 8.92
N PRO A 106 -19.26 -24.57 8.95
CA PRO A 106 -19.07 -25.56 10.02
C PRO A 106 -17.68 -26.22 9.92
N ALA A 107 -17.11 -26.64 11.05
CA ALA A 107 -15.84 -27.35 11.09
C ALA A 107 -15.89 -28.67 10.31
N GLU A 108 -17.02 -29.38 10.39
CA GLU A 108 -17.30 -30.61 9.66
C GLU A 108 -17.08 -30.49 8.13
N PHE A 109 -17.34 -29.29 7.55
CA PHE A 109 -17.04 -29.05 6.14
C PHE A 109 -15.53 -29.13 5.87
N LEU A 110 -14.71 -28.52 6.72
CA LEU A 110 -13.26 -28.52 6.56
C LEU A 110 -12.67 -29.92 6.85
N GLU A 111 -13.20 -30.63 7.83
CA GLU A 111 -12.78 -31.99 8.20
C GLU A 111 -13.05 -33.01 7.08
N ASN A 112 -14.15 -32.81 6.32
CA ASN A 112 -14.53 -33.67 5.21
C ASN A 112 -14.12 -33.11 3.83
N PHE A 113 -13.35 -32.01 3.79
CA PHE A 113 -12.92 -31.47 2.50
C PHE A 113 -11.79 -32.31 1.93
N GLU A 114 -12.07 -32.98 0.82
CA GLU A 114 -11.12 -33.87 0.15
C GLU A 114 -10.02 -33.04 -0.53
N ILE A 115 -8.78 -33.36 -0.17
CA ILE A 115 -7.56 -32.80 -0.73
C ILE A 115 -6.88 -33.90 -1.53
N PRO A 116 -6.49 -33.67 -2.82
CA PRO A 116 -5.65 -34.60 -3.54
C PRO A 116 -4.34 -34.87 -2.79
N ASP A 117 -3.86 -36.11 -2.83
CA ASP A 117 -2.62 -36.53 -2.18
C ASP A 117 -1.41 -36.13 -3.04
N TRP A 118 -1.04 -34.86 -2.99
CA TRP A 118 0.17 -34.37 -3.64
C TRP A 118 1.42 -34.72 -2.85
N PRO A 119 2.51 -35.14 -3.54
CA PRO A 119 3.84 -35.22 -2.92
C PRO A 119 4.22 -33.90 -2.26
N LEU A 120 4.93 -33.97 -1.12
CA LEU A 120 5.31 -32.77 -0.36
C LEU A 120 6.11 -31.75 -1.20
N ASP A 121 6.99 -32.26 -2.07
CA ASP A 121 7.76 -31.42 -3.01
C ASP A 121 6.87 -30.63 -3.96
N ASP A 122 5.78 -31.20 -4.44
CA ASP A 122 4.84 -30.53 -5.31
C ASP A 122 4.01 -29.51 -4.55
N GLN A 123 3.63 -29.79 -3.31
CA GLN A 123 3.01 -28.81 -2.41
C GLN A 123 3.92 -27.60 -2.20
N ILE A 124 5.21 -27.83 -1.93
CA ILE A 124 6.22 -26.77 -1.74
C ILE A 124 6.38 -25.94 -3.03
N ARG A 125 6.43 -26.58 -4.21
CA ARG A 125 6.49 -25.86 -5.50
C ARG A 125 5.28 -25.00 -5.74
N ILE A 126 4.08 -25.54 -5.50
CA ILE A 126 2.82 -24.78 -5.62
C ILE A 126 2.82 -23.58 -4.68
N ALA A 127 3.13 -23.81 -3.41
CA ALA A 127 3.17 -22.76 -2.40
C ALA A 127 4.19 -21.67 -2.75
N HIS A 128 5.37 -22.06 -3.21
CA HIS A 128 6.40 -21.12 -3.65
C HIS A 128 5.96 -20.29 -4.85
N LEU A 129 5.38 -20.91 -5.87
CA LEU A 129 4.91 -20.22 -7.08
C LEU A 129 3.80 -19.22 -6.76
N LEU A 130 2.77 -19.65 -6.00
CA LEU A 130 1.66 -18.78 -5.61
C LEU A 130 2.13 -17.66 -4.69
N GLY A 131 3.00 -17.96 -3.73
CA GLY A 131 3.60 -16.97 -2.84
C GLY A 131 4.39 -15.89 -3.59
N LYS A 132 5.14 -16.26 -4.64
CA LYS A 132 5.85 -15.28 -5.49
C LYS A 132 4.89 -14.33 -6.20
N VAL A 133 3.76 -14.83 -6.69
CA VAL A 133 2.76 -13.95 -7.32
C VAL A 133 2.09 -13.04 -6.28
N GLU A 134 1.81 -13.54 -5.06
CA GLU A 134 1.29 -12.70 -3.96
C GLU A 134 2.28 -11.60 -3.56
N GLU A 135 3.57 -11.89 -3.47
CA GLU A 135 4.62 -10.89 -3.24
C GLU A 135 4.58 -9.79 -4.31
N LEU A 136 4.49 -10.17 -5.60
CA LEU A 136 4.40 -9.20 -6.69
C LEU A 136 3.13 -8.34 -6.62
N ILE A 137 1.99 -8.93 -6.24
CA ILE A 137 0.72 -8.21 -6.01
C ILE A 137 0.91 -7.20 -4.86
N ALA A 138 1.48 -7.63 -3.75
CA ALA A 138 1.74 -6.76 -2.60
C ALA A 138 2.67 -5.60 -2.96
N HIS A 139 3.75 -5.85 -3.71
CA HIS A 139 4.65 -4.82 -4.20
C HIS A 139 3.93 -3.82 -5.13
N ARG A 140 3.05 -4.28 -6.04
CA ARG A 140 2.28 -3.37 -6.90
C ARG A 140 1.35 -2.47 -6.10
N LYS A 141 0.65 -3.01 -5.10
CA LYS A 141 -0.20 -2.22 -4.20
C LYS A 141 0.62 -1.18 -3.43
N LYS A 142 1.79 -1.58 -2.93
CA LYS A 142 2.72 -0.68 -2.24
C LYS A 142 3.22 0.45 -3.16
N HIS A 143 3.66 0.13 -4.37
CA HIS A 143 4.11 1.14 -5.34
C HIS A 143 3.00 2.15 -5.70
N LEU A 144 1.75 1.69 -5.83
CA LEU A 144 0.62 2.61 -6.05
C LEU A 144 0.45 3.58 -4.89
N GLN A 145 0.58 3.09 -3.65
CA GLN A 145 0.52 3.94 -2.46
C GLN A 145 1.69 4.93 -2.40
N GLU A 146 2.90 4.47 -2.67
CA GLU A 146 4.11 5.31 -2.70
C GLU A 146 4.01 6.43 -3.75
N LEU A 147 3.42 6.15 -4.92
CA LEU A 147 3.14 7.19 -5.93
C LEU A 147 2.10 8.22 -5.45
N ASP A 148 1.08 7.80 -4.70
CA ASP A 148 0.12 8.72 -4.09
C ASP A 148 0.79 9.62 -3.02
N ASP A 149 1.62 9.04 -2.17
CA ASP A 149 2.35 9.76 -1.13
C ASP A 149 3.41 10.70 -1.73
N MET A 150 4.11 10.27 -2.77
CA MET A 150 5.05 11.11 -3.52
C MET A 150 4.34 12.32 -4.12
N LEU A 151 3.21 12.12 -4.79
CA LEU A 151 2.46 13.22 -5.41
C LEU A 151 1.96 14.24 -4.37
N LYS A 152 1.54 13.75 -3.20
CA LYS A 152 1.19 14.59 -2.06
C LYS A 152 2.38 15.37 -1.53
N SER A 153 3.56 14.75 -1.44
CA SER A 153 4.79 15.42 -0.99
C SER A 153 5.22 16.52 -1.98
N VAL A 154 5.19 16.22 -3.28
CA VAL A 154 5.48 17.20 -4.35
C VAL A 154 4.50 18.37 -4.29
N PHE A 155 3.21 18.11 -4.05
CA PHE A 155 2.22 19.18 -3.87
C PHE A 155 2.59 20.11 -2.71
N LEU A 156 2.93 19.54 -1.54
CA LEU A 156 3.31 20.32 -0.37
C LEU A 156 4.66 21.05 -0.55
N GLU A 157 5.59 20.48 -1.28
CA GLU A 157 6.86 21.13 -1.62
C GLU A 157 6.65 22.36 -2.52
N MET A 158 5.85 22.22 -3.56
CA MET A 158 5.62 23.31 -4.53
C MET A 158 4.72 24.42 -3.97
N PHE A 159 3.64 24.05 -3.28
CA PHE A 159 2.60 24.98 -2.87
C PHE A 159 2.59 25.31 -1.39
N GLY A 160 3.30 24.55 -0.55
CA GLY A 160 3.24 24.64 0.92
C GLY A 160 2.00 23.96 1.49
N ASP A 161 1.82 24.09 2.79
CA ASP A 161 0.62 23.60 3.49
C ASP A 161 -0.56 24.56 3.22
N PRO A 162 -1.60 24.15 2.48
CA PRO A 162 -2.72 25.04 2.12
C PRO A 162 -3.55 25.46 3.36
N VAL A 163 -3.43 24.76 4.51
CA VAL A 163 -4.08 25.16 5.77
C VAL A 163 -3.36 26.34 6.41
N LYS A 164 -2.03 26.31 6.40
CA LYS A 164 -1.17 27.36 7.01
C LYS A 164 -0.89 28.50 6.06
N ASN A 165 -0.95 28.20 4.75
CA ASN A 165 -0.52 29.10 3.67
C ASN A 165 0.89 29.68 3.91
N ASP A 166 1.83 28.81 4.26
CA ASP A 166 3.21 29.17 4.60
C ASP A 166 3.99 29.82 3.44
N ARG A 167 3.54 29.60 2.21
CA ARG A 167 4.04 30.29 1.00
C ARG A 167 3.41 31.67 0.79
N GLN A 168 2.46 32.09 1.62
CA GLN A 168 1.78 33.39 1.54
C GLN A 168 1.09 33.68 0.20
N TRP A 169 0.55 32.64 -0.46
CA TRP A 169 -0.23 32.81 -1.67
C TRP A 169 -1.47 33.67 -1.40
N LYS A 170 -1.91 34.40 -2.40
CA LYS A 170 -3.25 35.02 -2.34
C LYS A 170 -4.29 33.94 -2.11
N THR A 171 -5.27 34.21 -1.26
CA THR A 171 -6.37 33.28 -0.98
C THR A 171 -7.69 33.84 -1.44
N GLN A 172 -8.60 32.95 -1.77
CA GLN A 172 -10.00 33.30 -2.03
C GLN A 172 -10.92 32.28 -1.34
N PRO A 173 -12.15 32.70 -0.96
CA PRO A 173 -13.16 31.76 -0.46
C PRO A 173 -13.45 30.65 -1.47
N PHE A 174 -13.68 29.43 -0.98
CA PHE A 174 -14.03 28.31 -1.85
C PHE A 174 -15.30 28.59 -2.67
N SER A 175 -16.23 29.37 -2.14
CA SER A 175 -17.43 29.84 -2.86
C SER A 175 -17.12 30.64 -4.13
N GLN A 176 -15.91 31.20 -4.24
CA GLN A 176 -15.48 32.08 -5.33
C GLN A 176 -14.49 31.44 -6.30
N ILE A 177 -14.11 30.16 -6.13
CA ILE A 177 -13.14 29.50 -7.01
C ILE A 177 -13.67 29.21 -8.42
N GLY A 178 -14.97 29.36 -8.64
CA GLY A 178 -15.61 29.07 -9.93
C GLY A 178 -17.13 29.17 -9.90
N SER A 179 -17.74 28.73 -10.96
CA SER A 179 -19.20 28.65 -11.08
C SER A 179 -19.69 27.25 -10.62
N PHE A 180 -20.68 27.25 -9.75
CA PHE A 180 -21.24 26.04 -9.14
C PHE A 180 -22.52 25.60 -9.86
N ILE A 181 -22.56 24.35 -10.29
CA ILE A 181 -23.71 23.72 -10.92
C ILE A 181 -24.29 22.72 -9.91
N SER A 182 -25.55 22.89 -9.55
CA SER A 182 -26.27 21.95 -8.70
C SER A 182 -26.84 20.82 -9.52
N GLY A 183 -26.80 19.61 -8.94
CA GLY A 183 -27.42 18.45 -9.53
C GLY A 183 -28.89 18.28 -9.20
N GLY A 184 -29.47 17.21 -9.69
CA GLY A 184 -30.87 16.83 -9.45
C GLY A 184 -31.10 15.37 -9.73
N THR A 185 -32.25 14.85 -9.32
CA THR A 185 -32.68 13.49 -9.59
C THR A 185 -33.88 13.51 -10.53
N PRO A 186 -33.77 12.93 -11.74
CA PRO A 186 -34.91 12.74 -12.61
C PRO A 186 -35.99 11.89 -11.94
N SER A 187 -37.24 12.08 -12.37
CA SER A 187 -38.33 11.26 -11.83
C SER A 187 -38.08 9.77 -12.03
N LYS A 188 -38.10 9.01 -10.93
CA LYS A 188 -37.94 7.55 -10.94
C LYS A 188 -39.15 6.82 -11.54
N SER A 189 -40.29 7.49 -11.70
CA SER A 189 -41.48 6.91 -12.33
C SER A 189 -41.43 6.96 -13.88
N ARG A 190 -40.39 7.59 -14.42
CA ARG A 190 -40.16 7.73 -15.88
C ARG A 190 -38.98 6.80 -16.25
N ASP A 191 -39.28 5.57 -16.62
CA ASP A 191 -38.27 4.57 -16.98
C ASP A 191 -37.45 5.03 -18.20
N ASP A 192 -38.06 5.78 -19.13
CA ASP A 192 -37.39 6.34 -20.29
C ASP A 192 -36.33 7.40 -19.98
N TYR A 193 -36.30 7.92 -18.76
CA TYR A 193 -35.21 8.78 -18.26
C TYR A 193 -33.97 8.02 -17.87
N TRP A 194 -34.13 6.77 -17.41
CA TRP A 194 -33.07 5.96 -16.83
C TRP A 194 -32.47 4.95 -17.81
N VAL A 195 -32.78 5.09 -19.09
CA VAL A 195 -32.23 4.29 -20.19
C VAL A 195 -31.49 5.20 -21.15
N GLY A 196 -30.17 5.30 -20.99
CA GLY A 196 -29.35 6.19 -21.79
C GLY A 196 -27.86 5.96 -21.65
N LYS A 197 -27.08 6.87 -22.24
CA LYS A 197 -25.61 6.78 -22.29
C LYS A 197 -24.90 7.78 -21.36
N TYR A 198 -25.63 8.70 -20.74
CA TYR A 198 -25.01 9.73 -19.90
C TYR A 198 -24.92 9.25 -18.46
N PRO A 199 -23.71 9.14 -17.89
CA PRO A 199 -23.54 8.80 -16.48
C PRO A 199 -24.27 9.80 -15.59
N TRP A 200 -25.08 9.31 -14.66
CA TRP A 200 -25.70 10.10 -13.59
C TRP A 200 -24.98 9.81 -12.28
N VAL A 201 -24.04 10.69 -11.97
CA VAL A 201 -23.09 10.50 -10.86
C VAL A 201 -23.73 10.88 -9.53
N SER A 202 -23.56 10.02 -8.55
CA SER A 202 -24.02 10.18 -7.18
C SER A 202 -22.86 9.96 -6.20
N PRO A 203 -23.00 10.21 -4.89
CA PRO A 203 -21.93 9.97 -3.93
C PRO A 203 -21.36 8.54 -3.91
N LYS A 204 -22.15 7.52 -4.31
CA LYS A 204 -21.71 6.12 -4.39
C LYS A 204 -20.67 5.89 -5.50
N ASP A 205 -20.67 6.73 -6.53
CA ASP A 205 -19.76 6.64 -7.68
C ASP A 205 -18.43 7.35 -7.45
N MET A 206 -18.33 8.18 -6.41
CA MET A 206 -17.15 8.99 -6.05
C MET A 206 -16.04 8.17 -5.41
N LYS A 207 -15.71 7.01 -5.98
CA LYS A 207 -14.69 6.07 -5.49
C LYS A 207 -13.30 6.33 -6.08
N THR A 208 -13.25 7.01 -7.22
CA THR A 208 -12.02 7.29 -7.96
C THR A 208 -11.84 8.79 -8.20
N PRO A 209 -10.60 9.29 -8.34
CA PRO A 209 -10.32 10.70 -8.60
C PRO A 209 -10.83 11.20 -9.98
N ARG A 210 -11.00 10.31 -10.94
CA ARG A 210 -11.45 10.61 -12.31
C ARG A 210 -12.68 9.78 -12.61
N ILE A 211 -13.77 10.42 -13.01
CA ILE A 211 -15.05 9.80 -13.31
C ILE A 211 -15.19 9.65 -14.82
N PHE A 212 -15.21 8.42 -15.30
CA PHE A 212 -15.45 8.07 -16.70
C PHE A 212 -16.84 7.46 -16.91
N ASP A 213 -17.42 6.92 -15.81
CA ASP A 213 -18.70 6.23 -15.83
C ASP A 213 -19.37 6.26 -14.46
N SER A 214 -20.62 5.86 -14.36
CA SER A 214 -21.37 5.70 -13.11
C SER A 214 -22.28 4.47 -13.18
N GLU A 215 -22.80 4.07 -12.02
CA GLU A 215 -23.71 2.92 -11.93
C GLU A 215 -25.05 3.16 -12.65
N ASP A 216 -25.58 4.37 -12.52
CA ASP A 216 -26.84 4.77 -13.16
C ASP A 216 -26.56 5.67 -14.38
N HIS A 217 -27.37 5.51 -15.43
CA HIS A 217 -27.31 6.29 -16.66
C HIS A 217 -28.65 6.94 -16.96
N ILE A 218 -28.61 8.08 -17.65
CA ILE A 218 -29.81 8.80 -18.06
C ILE A 218 -29.82 9.06 -19.57
N SER A 219 -31.03 9.23 -20.08
CA SER A 219 -31.28 9.56 -21.48
C SER A 219 -31.07 11.06 -21.78
N ASP A 220 -30.83 11.38 -23.02
CA ASP A 220 -30.70 12.76 -23.49
C ASP A 220 -31.97 13.59 -23.26
N LYS A 221 -33.15 12.96 -23.26
CA LYS A 221 -34.48 13.60 -23.00
C LYS A 221 -34.49 14.33 -21.64
N VAL A 222 -33.80 13.82 -20.64
CA VAL A 222 -33.76 14.43 -19.32
C VAL A 222 -33.27 15.87 -19.36
N PHE A 223 -32.29 16.18 -20.19
CA PHE A 223 -31.73 17.52 -20.30
C PHE A 223 -32.67 18.50 -21.01
N GLY A 224 -33.58 18.02 -21.88
CA GLY A 224 -34.56 18.83 -22.55
C GLY A 224 -35.86 19.01 -21.74
N GLU A 225 -36.22 18.03 -20.94
CA GLU A 225 -37.51 17.98 -20.20
C GLU A 225 -37.42 18.36 -18.73
N THR A 226 -36.19 18.52 -18.20
CA THR A 226 -35.93 18.87 -16.79
C THR A 226 -34.94 20.02 -16.66
N SER A 227 -34.77 20.54 -15.43
CA SER A 227 -33.75 21.53 -15.12
C SER A 227 -32.35 20.96 -14.94
N LEU A 228 -32.17 19.65 -15.07
CA LEU A 228 -30.89 18.97 -14.90
C LEU A 228 -29.92 19.40 -16.02
N LYS A 229 -28.70 19.76 -15.62
CA LYS A 229 -27.70 20.26 -16.56
C LYS A 229 -26.74 19.16 -16.97
N ARG A 230 -26.38 19.12 -18.23
CA ARG A 230 -25.26 18.35 -18.74
C ARG A 230 -23.96 19.07 -18.37
N ILE A 231 -23.05 18.36 -17.76
CA ILE A 231 -21.76 18.85 -17.27
C ILE A 231 -20.67 18.31 -18.18
N ALA A 232 -20.02 19.19 -18.91
CA ALA A 232 -18.92 18.86 -19.81
C ALA A 232 -17.71 18.32 -19.04
N PRO A 233 -16.80 17.58 -19.68
CA PRO A 233 -15.56 17.12 -19.05
C PRO A 233 -14.74 18.25 -18.44
N GLY A 234 -13.95 17.94 -17.41
CA GLY A 234 -13.03 18.87 -16.76
C GLY A 234 -13.65 19.73 -15.65
N HIS A 235 -14.83 19.37 -15.15
CA HIS A 235 -15.38 19.99 -13.95
C HIS A 235 -14.95 19.23 -12.69
N LEU A 236 -14.79 19.97 -11.61
CA LEU A 236 -14.57 19.37 -10.28
C LEU A 236 -15.92 18.95 -9.70
N LEU A 237 -16.04 17.70 -9.32
CA LEU A 237 -17.23 17.15 -8.66
C LEU A 237 -16.97 17.02 -7.17
N ILE A 238 -17.89 17.48 -6.33
CA ILE A 238 -17.84 17.36 -4.87
C ILE A 238 -19.18 16.88 -4.30
N VAL A 239 -19.11 16.16 -3.20
CA VAL A 239 -20.30 15.82 -2.40
C VAL A 239 -20.55 16.94 -1.41
N VAL A 240 -21.76 17.48 -1.40
CA VAL A 240 -22.17 18.57 -0.49
C VAL A 240 -23.18 18.15 0.57
N ARG A 241 -23.76 16.95 0.45
CA ARG A 241 -24.68 16.38 1.44
C ARG A 241 -24.55 14.87 1.49
N GLY A 242 -24.70 14.28 2.69
CA GLY A 242 -24.74 12.84 2.91
C GLY A 242 -23.87 12.39 4.07
N MET A 243 -24.16 11.17 4.55
CA MET A 243 -23.42 10.57 5.69
C MET A 243 -21.94 10.29 5.38
N ILE A 244 -21.57 10.17 4.11
CA ILE A 244 -20.17 10.02 3.70
C ILE A 244 -19.28 11.17 4.20
N LEU A 245 -19.86 12.38 4.34
CA LEU A 245 -19.17 13.54 4.85
C LEU A 245 -18.80 13.46 6.34
N ALA A 246 -19.29 12.46 7.07
CA ALA A 246 -18.85 12.20 8.44
C ALA A 246 -17.40 11.70 8.51
N HIS A 247 -16.91 11.05 7.45
CA HIS A 247 -15.62 10.37 7.43
C HIS A 247 -14.73 10.74 6.23
N SER A 248 -15.33 11.27 5.16
CA SER A 248 -14.62 11.57 3.92
C SER A 248 -15.22 12.80 3.23
N PHE A 249 -14.39 13.50 2.46
CA PHE A 249 -14.81 14.54 1.54
C PHE A 249 -14.43 14.08 0.13
N PRO A 250 -15.33 13.39 -0.59
CA PRO A 250 -15.05 12.92 -1.93
C PRO A 250 -14.95 14.05 -2.92
N VAL A 251 -13.87 14.06 -3.69
CA VAL A 251 -13.60 15.00 -4.77
C VAL A 251 -13.17 14.21 -5.99
N ALA A 252 -13.68 14.55 -7.18
CA ALA A 252 -13.27 13.93 -8.43
C ALA A 252 -13.36 14.94 -9.60
N ILE A 253 -12.77 14.58 -10.74
CA ILE A 253 -12.89 15.33 -11.99
C ILE A 253 -13.64 14.44 -12.98
N ASN A 254 -14.71 14.95 -13.61
CA ASN A 254 -15.37 14.19 -14.68
C ASN A 254 -14.55 14.24 -15.96
N MET A 255 -14.39 13.10 -16.61
CA MET A 255 -13.62 12.94 -17.85
C MET A 255 -14.52 12.80 -19.06
N VAL A 256 -15.82 12.63 -18.84
CA VAL A 256 -16.88 12.54 -19.85
C VAL A 256 -18.02 13.47 -19.48
N ASP A 257 -18.95 13.68 -20.39
CA ASP A 257 -20.22 14.38 -20.09
C ASP A 257 -21.00 13.60 -19.03
N VAL A 258 -21.39 14.27 -17.95
CA VAL A 258 -22.15 13.66 -16.85
C VAL A 258 -23.33 14.54 -16.43
N ALA A 259 -24.26 13.94 -15.71
CA ALA A 259 -25.16 14.63 -14.80
C ALA A 259 -24.84 14.23 -13.36
N ILE A 260 -25.22 15.04 -12.38
CA ILE A 260 -24.99 14.75 -10.96
C ILE A 260 -26.30 14.82 -10.17
N ASN A 261 -26.33 14.08 -9.05
CA ASN A 261 -27.49 14.11 -8.18
C ASN A 261 -27.55 15.39 -7.31
N GLN A 262 -28.65 15.61 -6.59
CA GLN A 262 -28.88 16.79 -5.75
C GLN A 262 -27.93 16.93 -4.54
N ASP A 263 -27.23 15.87 -4.16
CA ASP A 263 -26.28 15.86 -3.04
C ASP A 263 -24.86 16.23 -3.47
N MET A 264 -24.71 16.60 -4.74
CA MET A 264 -23.43 16.96 -5.34
C MET A 264 -23.48 18.35 -5.99
N LYS A 265 -22.29 18.92 -6.17
CA LYS A 265 -22.06 20.10 -7.01
C LYS A 265 -20.93 19.81 -7.99
N ALA A 266 -21.06 20.34 -9.20
CA ALA A 266 -19.96 20.46 -10.16
C ALA A 266 -19.46 21.89 -10.18
N ILE A 267 -18.17 22.07 -10.32
CA ILE A 267 -17.51 23.38 -10.28
C ILE A 267 -16.69 23.55 -11.57
N LYS A 268 -17.06 24.55 -12.35
CA LYS A 268 -16.19 25.06 -13.39
C LYS A 268 -15.25 26.08 -12.74
N VAL A 269 -14.01 25.74 -12.54
CA VAL A 269 -13.04 26.62 -11.89
C VAL A 269 -12.75 27.87 -12.73
N ASN A 270 -12.37 28.96 -12.08
CA ASN A 270 -12.01 30.22 -12.74
C ASN A 270 -10.69 30.07 -13.51
N ASP A 271 -10.43 30.98 -14.44
CA ASP A 271 -9.24 30.99 -15.29
C ASP A 271 -7.92 31.16 -14.49
N SER A 272 -7.99 31.67 -13.27
CA SER A 272 -6.83 31.78 -12.36
C SER A 272 -6.45 30.44 -11.66
N LEU A 273 -7.23 29.40 -11.84
CA LEU A 273 -7.06 28.10 -11.22
C LEU A 273 -7.14 26.98 -12.25
N ARG A 274 -6.34 25.96 -12.05
CA ARG A 274 -6.43 24.69 -12.79
C ARG A 274 -7.23 23.69 -11.97
N VAL A 275 -8.13 22.95 -12.61
CA VAL A 275 -9.01 21.97 -11.94
C VAL A 275 -8.21 20.91 -11.21
N HIS A 276 -7.09 20.43 -11.78
CA HIS A 276 -6.20 19.44 -11.17
C HIS A 276 -5.50 20.01 -9.92
N TYR A 277 -5.06 21.28 -9.96
CA TYR A 277 -4.52 21.94 -8.77
C TYR A 277 -5.57 22.00 -7.65
N VAL A 278 -6.79 22.46 -7.96
CA VAL A 278 -7.86 22.54 -6.96
C VAL A 278 -8.21 21.16 -6.39
N PHE A 279 -8.24 20.13 -7.23
CA PHE A 279 -8.45 18.75 -6.78
C PHE A 279 -7.42 18.33 -5.71
N HIS A 280 -6.13 18.55 -5.94
CA HIS A 280 -5.06 18.19 -4.99
C HIS A 280 -5.08 19.11 -3.75
N CYS A 281 -5.36 20.39 -3.93
CA CYS A 281 -5.51 21.33 -2.82
C CYS A 281 -6.66 20.91 -1.87
N LEU A 282 -7.82 20.56 -2.40
CA LEU A 282 -8.93 20.05 -1.56
C LEU A 282 -8.61 18.71 -0.90
N SER A 283 -7.84 17.87 -1.57
CA SER A 283 -7.36 16.61 -0.98
C SER A 283 -6.44 16.87 0.21
N ALA A 284 -5.57 17.86 0.14
CA ALA A 284 -4.72 18.31 1.24
C ALA A 284 -5.53 18.98 2.37
N LEU A 285 -6.55 19.77 2.00
CA LEU A 285 -7.48 20.45 2.93
C LEU A 285 -8.51 19.50 3.56
N LYS A 286 -8.59 18.23 3.15
CA LYS A 286 -9.64 17.29 3.57
C LYS A 286 -9.88 17.26 5.08
N ARG A 287 -8.84 17.23 5.91
CA ARG A 287 -8.98 17.23 7.38
C ARG A 287 -9.61 18.51 7.91
N GLN A 288 -9.27 19.66 7.32
CA GLN A 288 -9.85 20.95 7.67
C GLN A 288 -11.33 21.00 7.24
N ILE A 289 -11.64 20.57 6.03
CA ILE A 289 -13.00 20.53 5.50
C ILE A 289 -13.89 19.67 6.40
N LEU A 290 -13.44 18.48 6.82
CA LEU A 290 -14.20 17.59 7.71
C LEU A 290 -14.50 18.22 9.07
N LYS A 291 -13.65 19.10 9.58
CA LYS A 291 -13.90 19.85 10.83
C LYS A 291 -14.95 20.95 10.65
N LEU A 292 -15.09 21.48 9.44
CA LEU A 292 -16.04 22.56 9.12
C LEU A 292 -17.43 22.04 8.74
N ILE A 293 -17.56 20.72 8.45
CA ILE A 293 -18.83 20.11 8.05
C ILE A 293 -19.85 20.22 9.18
N THR A 294 -21.03 20.75 8.82
CA THR A 294 -22.16 20.94 9.73
C THR A 294 -23.09 19.71 9.72
N THR A 295 -23.97 19.66 10.71
CA THR A 295 -25.01 18.64 10.81
C THR A 295 -26.37 19.29 10.62
N ALA A 296 -27.11 18.88 9.59
CA ALA A 296 -28.49 19.32 9.36
C ALA A 296 -29.47 18.56 10.24
N GLY A 297 -30.73 18.94 10.19
CA GLY A 297 -31.82 18.16 10.80
C GLY A 297 -31.74 16.69 10.39
N HIS A 298 -32.15 15.78 11.25
CA HIS A 298 -32.08 14.32 11.05
C HIS A 298 -30.65 13.74 10.93
N GLY A 299 -29.62 14.48 11.39
CA GLY A 299 -28.24 13.98 11.46
C GLY A 299 -27.43 13.98 10.16
N THR A 300 -28.01 14.42 9.04
CA THR A 300 -27.32 14.44 7.74
C THR A 300 -26.20 15.49 7.75
N LYS A 301 -25.02 15.11 7.27
CA LYS A 301 -23.86 15.97 7.15
C LYS A 301 -23.97 16.87 5.92
N LYS A 302 -23.52 18.12 6.05
CA LYS A 302 -23.58 19.16 5.01
C LYS A 302 -22.29 19.95 4.89
N PHE A 303 -21.93 20.21 3.63
CA PHE A 303 -20.94 21.21 3.22
C PHE A 303 -21.70 22.35 2.53
N ASP A 304 -22.24 23.27 3.34
CA ASP A 304 -23.12 24.35 2.88
C ASP A 304 -22.37 25.62 2.47
N SER A 305 -23.11 26.63 2.04
CA SER A 305 -22.55 27.89 1.52
C SER A 305 -21.72 28.62 2.57
N ASP A 306 -22.13 28.59 3.85
CA ASP A 306 -21.42 29.27 4.93
C ASP A 306 -20.06 28.61 5.21
N VAL A 307 -19.98 27.29 5.04
CA VAL A 307 -18.72 26.54 5.14
C VAL A 307 -17.83 26.81 3.92
N MET A 308 -18.44 26.88 2.73
CA MET A 308 -17.71 27.23 1.50
C MET A 308 -17.09 28.63 1.54
N GLU A 309 -17.77 29.58 2.18
CA GLU A 309 -17.26 30.94 2.35
C GLU A 309 -16.07 31.00 3.32
N LYS A 310 -16.10 30.19 4.38
CA LYS A 310 -15.03 30.12 5.39
C LYS A 310 -13.79 29.34 4.96
N LEU A 311 -13.94 28.47 3.98
CA LEU A 311 -12.83 27.67 3.45
C LEU A 311 -12.01 28.52 2.48
N LEU A 312 -10.79 28.88 2.85
CA LEU A 312 -9.87 29.61 1.98
C LEU A 312 -9.04 28.65 1.12
N VAL A 313 -8.96 29.00 -0.17
CA VAL A 313 -8.16 28.26 -1.17
C VAL A 313 -7.03 29.17 -1.63
N PRO A 314 -5.75 28.74 -1.52
CA PRO A 314 -4.62 29.47 -2.09
C PRO A 314 -4.70 29.53 -3.61
N VAL A 315 -4.26 30.65 -4.18
CA VAL A 315 -4.24 30.90 -5.63
C VAL A 315 -2.80 31.19 -6.06
N PRO A 316 -1.96 30.18 -6.24
CA PRO A 316 -0.59 30.36 -6.73
C PRO A 316 -0.59 30.76 -8.21
N PRO A 317 0.52 31.28 -8.76
CA PRO A 317 0.66 31.56 -10.19
C PRO A 317 0.36 30.33 -11.06
N LEU A 318 -0.24 30.56 -12.22
CA LEU A 318 -0.65 29.50 -13.16
C LEU A 318 0.53 28.65 -13.62
N GLU A 319 1.70 29.25 -13.80
CA GLU A 319 2.93 28.55 -14.21
C GLU A 319 3.26 27.40 -13.25
N ILE A 320 3.27 27.67 -11.93
CA ILE A 320 3.55 26.64 -10.90
C ILE A 320 2.43 25.58 -10.87
N GLN A 321 1.16 25.99 -11.11
CA GLN A 321 0.06 25.03 -11.22
C GLN A 321 0.25 24.11 -12.43
N ASP A 322 0.65 24.65 -13.58
CA ASP A 322 0.87 23.90 -14.82
C ASP A 322 2.09 22.94 -14.68
N ASP A 323 3.17 23.37 -14.02
CA ASP A 323 4.31 22.52 -13.69
C ASP A 323 3.89 21.32 -12.84
N PHE A 324 3.14 21.56 -11.78
CA PHE A 324 2.60 20.49 -10.95
C PHE A 324 1.73 19.50 -11.74
N ILE A 325 0.87 20.01 -12.61
CA ILE A 325 -0.01 19.17 -13.45
C ILE A 325 0.83 18.27 -14.36
N SER A 326 1.89 18.81 -14.95
CA SER A 326 2.81 18.01 -15.76
C SER A 326 3.40 16.83 -14.98
N ILE A 327 3.76 17.04 -13.70
CA ILE A 327 4.25 15.96 -12.82
C ILE A 327 3.11 15.00 -12.49
N ALA A 328 1.94 15.52 -12.11
CA ALA A 328 0.77 14.70 -11.73
C ALA A 328 0.32 13.80 -12.88
N ASP A 329 0.32 14.28 -14.12
CA ASP A 329 -0.03 13.48 -15.29
C ASP A 329 0.97 12.36 -15.56
N LYS A 330 2.28 12.60 -15.39
CA LYS A 330 3.31 11.55 -15.49
C LYS A 330 3.09 10.47 -14.41
N VAL A 331 2.78 10.87 -13.19
CA VAL A 331 2.47 9.94 -12.10
C VAL A 331 1.21 9.13 -12.41
N GLU A 332 0.16 9.76 -12.94
CA GLU A 332 -1.07 9.02 -13.29
C GLU A 332 -0.85 8.02 -14.44
N VAL A 333 0.01 8.32 -15.39
CA VAL A 333 0.41 7.34 -16.43
C VAL A 333 1.10 6.13 -15.80
N LEU A 334 2.02 6.35 -14.84
CA LEU A 334 2.67 5.26 -14.11
C LEU A 334 1.67 4.45 -13.29
N LYS A 335 0.78 5.12 -12.56
CA LYS A 335 -0.29 4.47 -11.78
C LYS A 335 -1.22 3.64 -12.66
N SER A 336 -1.57 4.13 -13.85
CA SER A 336 -2.38 3.37 -14.80
C SER A 336 -1.69 2.08 -15.22
N ARG A 337 -0.38 2.13 -15.53
CA ARG A 337 0.40 0.93 -15.86
C ARG A 337 0.49 -0.06 -14.68
N TYR A 338 0.67 0.45 -13.46
CA TYR A 338 0.72 -0.38 -12.26
C TYR A 338 -0.63 -1.01 -11.90
N ARG A 339 -1.75 -0.29 -12.10
CA ARG A 339 -3.11 -0.86 -11.94
C ARG A 339 -3.37 -1.97 -12.95
N HIS A 340 -2.98 -1.78 -14.21
CA HIS A 340 -3.09 -2.82 -15.23
C HIS A 340 -2.26 -4.05 -14.85
N SER A 341 -0.98 -3.86 -14.52
CA SER A 341 -0.10 -4.93 -14.05
C SER A 341 -0.65 -5.64 -12.80
N LEU A 342 -1.29 -4.92 -11.87
CA LEU A 342 -1.93 -5.49 -10.69
C LEU A 342 -3.09 -6.41 -11.09
N THR A 343 -3.96 -5.96 -12.00
CA THR A 343 -5.07 -6.76 -12.53
C THR A 343 -4.58 -8.03 -13.23
N ASP A 344 -3.50 -7.91 -14.01
CA ASP A 344 -2.89 -9.07 -14.69
C ASP A 344 -2.33 -10.08 -13.69
N LEU A 345 -1.64 -9.61 -12.64
CA LEU A 345 -1.10 -10.46 -11.58
C LEU A 345 -2.22 -11.13 -10.75
N GLU A 346 -3.30 -10.43 -10.44
CA GLU A 346 -4.45 -11.00 -9.72
C GLU A 346 -5.15 -12.07 -10.60
N THR A 347 -5.25 -11.82 -11.90
CA THR A 347 -5.77 -12.79 -12.87
C THR A 347 -4.87 -14.01 -12.97
N LEU A 348 -3.56 -13.80 -13.06
CA LEU A 348 -2.55 -14.87 -13.09
C LEU A 348 -2.61 -15.72 -11.82
N TYR A 349 -2.68 -15.10 -10.63
CA TYR A 349 -2.82 -15.80 -9.37
C TYR A 349 -4.06 -16.71 -9.37
N GLY A 350 -5.20 -16.17 -9.83
CA GLY A 350 -6.44 -16.94 -9.92
C GLY A 350 -6.34 -18.15 -10.85
N ALA A 351 -5.71 -17.98 -12.02
CA ALA A 351 -5.51 -19.06 -12.99
C ALA A 351 -4.53 -20.12 -12.47
N LEU A 352 -3.39 -19.70 -11.92
CA LEU A 352 -2.39 -20.62 -11.34
C LEU A 352 -2.96 -21.39 -10.14
N SER A 353 -3.69 -20.72 -9.25
CA SER A 353 -4.36 -21.35 -8.12
C SER A 353 -5.36 -22.41 -8.59
N GLN A 354 -6.16 -22.10 -9.61
CA GLN A 354 -7.13 -23.05 -10.16
C GLN A 354 -6.41 -24.26 -10.78
N GLN A 355 -5.41 -24.05 -11.62
CA GLN A 355 -4.65 -25.14 -12.24
C GLN A 355 -3.92 -26.00 -11.20
N ALA A 356 -3.30 -25.36 -10.20
CA ALA A 356 -2.60 -26.06 -9.13
C ALA A 356 -3.55 -27.00 -8.38
N PHE A 357 -4.68 -26.49 -7.88
CA PHE A 357 -5.60 -27.28 -7.07
C PHE A 357 -6.53 -28.20 -7.86
N ASN A 358 -6.51 -28.13 -9.19
CA ASN A 358 -7.11 -29.14 -10.09
C ASN A 358 -6.10 -30.23 -10.50
N GLY A 359 -4.80 -30.09 -10.18
CA GLY A 359 -3.76 -31.02 -10.64
C GLY A 359 -3.33 -30.82 -12.11
N GLU A 360 -3.66 -29.68 -12.71
CA GLU A 360 -3.39 -29.36 -14.12
C GLU A 360 -2.07 -28.60 -14.31
N LEU A 361 -1.46 -28.11 -13.20
CA LEU A 361 -0.26 -27.29 -13.25
C LEU A 361 0.97 -28.16 -13.55
N ASN A 362 1.71 -27.79 -14.59
CA ASN A 362 2.98 -28.44 -14.90
C ASN A 362 4.10 -27.96 -13.97
N LEU A 363 4.40 -28.73 -12.95
CA LEU A 363 5.39 -28.42 -11.91
C LEU A 363 6.83 -28.73 -12.32
N SER A 364 7.06 -29.42 -13.45
CA SER A 364 8.42 -29.79 -13.90
C SER A 364 9.34 -28.60 -14.16
N ARG A 365 8.75 -27.43 -14.43
CA ARG A 365 9.46 -26.16 -14.67
C ARG A 365 9.58 -25.28 -13.41
N VAL A 366 8.99 -25.68 -12.30
CA VAL A 366 9.04 -24.96 -11.04
C VAL A 366 10.14 -25.59 -10.19
N ALA A 367 11.24 -24.85 -10.02
CA ALA A 367 12.33 -25.32 -9.16
C ALA A 367 11.81 -25.40 -7.71
N LEU A 368 12.28 -26.44 -6.99
CA LEU A 368 12.13 -26.42 -5.53
C LEU A 368 12.90 -25.20 -5.01
N PRO A 369 12.30 -24.38 -4.14
CA PRO A 369 13.07 -23.35 -3.47
C PRO A 369 14.24 -24.03 -2.78
N ALA A 370 15.44 -23.47 -2.91
CA ALA A 370 16.60 -23.93 -2.14
C ALA A 370 16.14 -24.00 -0.68
N ALA A 371 16.21 -25.19 -0.08
CA ALA A 371 15.54 -25.51 1.16
C ALA A 371 15.83 -24.42 2.19
N SER A 372 14.79 -23.74 2.63
CA SER A 372 14.78 -23.24 3.99
C SER A 372 14.82 -24.49 4.85
N ILE A 373 15.99 -24.89 5.23
CA ILE A 373 16.20 -25.94 6.22
C ILE A 373 15.81 -25.32 7.57
N GLU A 374 14.51 -25.17 7.80
CA GLU A 374 13.91 -24.85 9.08
C GLU A 374 12.85 -25.91 9.38
N GLY A 375 13.32 -27.07 9.83
CA GLY A 375 12.44 -28.18 10.18
C GLY A 375 13.19 -29.37 10.74
N GLU A 376 14.27 -29.17 11.49
CA GLU A 376 14.80 -30.19 12.37
C GLU A 376 14.95 -29.66 13.78
N SER A 377 14.16 -30.33 14.64
CA SER A 377 14.44 -30.63 16.05
C SER A 377 15.06 -29.50 16.87
N LEU A 378 14.32 -29.04 17.86
CA LEU A 378 14.82 -28.40 19.08
C LEU A 378 15.77 -29.40 19.86
N VAL A 379 16.94 -29.61 19.29
CA VAL A 379 18.15 -30.00 20.04
C VAL A 379 19.06 -28.80 19.89
N ALA A 380 19.58 -28.32 21.01
CA ALA A 380 20.42 -27.14 21.15
C ALA A 380 21.29 -26.88 19.92
N ALA A 381 20.82 -26.01 19.05
CA ALA A 381 21.53 -25.63 17.86
C ALA A 381 22.66 -24.71 18.28
N ALA A 382 23.86 -25.15 18.00
CA ALA A 382 24.98 -24.23 17.81
C ALA A 382 24.52 -23.06 16.95
N THR A 383 24.75 -21.86 17.41
CA THR A 383 24.57 -20.58 16.69
C THR A 383 25.01 -20.74 15.23
N PRO A 384 24.17 -20.44 14.23
CA PRO A 384 24.65 -20.38 12.87
C PRO A 384 25.81 -19.38 12.85
N ALA A 385 26.91 -19.76 12.22
CA ALA A 385 28.01 -18.83 11.99
C ALA A 385 27.42 -17.57 11.35
N PRO A 386 27.67 -16.38 11.89
CA PRO A 386 27.13 -15.17 11.35
C PRO A 386 27.59 -15.07 9.90
N ILE A 387 26.64 -14.79 8.98
CA ILE A 387 26.99 -14.15 7.73
C ILE A 387 27.75 -12.93 8.18
N THR A 388 29.06 -12.96 8.02
CA THR A 388 29.94 -11.87 8.41
C THR A 388 29.64 -10.71 7.45
N THR A 389 28.60 -9.93 7.73
CA THR A 389 28.61 -8.54 7.34
C THR A 389 29.92 -7.99 7.92
N PRO A 390 30.80 -7.43 7.09
CA PRO A 390 32.04 -6.89 7.60
C PRO A 390 31.69 -5.92 8.72
N VAL A 391 32.24 -6.12 9.91
CA VAL A 391 32.03 -5.22 11.05
C VAL A 391 32.45 -3.84 10.59
N ILE A 392 31.51 -2.90 10.58
CA ILE A 392 31.78 -1.53 10.16
C ILE A 392 32.51 -0.87 11.32
N GLU A 393 33.84 -0.88 11.26
CA GLU A 393 34.67 -0.13 12.21
C GLU A 393 34.83 1.31 11.71
N LEU A 394 34.17 2.24 12.41
CA LEU A 394 34.33 3.67 12.20
C LEU A 394 35.43 4.16 13.14
N SER A 395 36.60 4.45 12.56
CA SER A 395 37.81 4.84 13.28
C SER A 395 37.69 6.21 13.93
N GLU A 396 38.40 6.36 15.04
CA GLU A 396 38.62 7.67 15.66
C GLU A 396 39.45 8.57 14.73
N THR A 397 39.06 9.85 14.67
CA THR A 397 39.72 10.85 13.82
C THR A 397 39.61 12.23 14.50
N ASP A 398 40.52 13.13 14.18
CA ASP A 398 40.47 14.52 14.65
C ASP A 398 39.19 15.29 14.24
N LEU A 399 38.44 14.76 13.25
CA LEU A 399 37.15 15.30 12.82
C LEU A 399 36.02 14.98 13.78
N LEU A 400 36.18 14.00 14.68
CA LEU A 400 35.10 13.48 15.53
C LEU A 400 34.64 14.52 16.56
N LEU A 401 35.60 15.07 17.33
CA LEU A 401 35.29 16.04 18.38
C LEU A 401 34.63 17.33 17.83
N PRO A 402 35.13 17.93 16.75
CA PRO A 402 34.46 19.05 16.09
C PRO A 402 33.05 18.71 15.60
N ALA A 403 32.81 17.52 15.06
CA ALA A 403 31.50 17.09 14.57
C ALA A 403 30.48 16.90 15.68
N LEU A 404 30.90 16.39 16.85
CA LEU A 404 30.04 16.28 18.04
C LEU A 404 29.68 17.64 18.64
N GLN A 405 30.60 18.60 18.60
CA GLN A 405 30.40 19.96 19.13
C GLN A 405 29.64 20.87 18.16
N ASN A 406 29.84 20.70 16.87
CA ASN A 406 29.26 21.54 15.85
C ASN A 406 28.81 20.72 14.63
N ARG A 407 27.51 20.62 14.47
CA ARG A 407 26.87 19.80 13.40
C ARG A 407 27.30 20.18 11.96
N THR A 408 27.74 21.41 11.74
CA THR A 408 28.24 21.82 10.41
C THR A 408 29.54 21.09 10.03
N GLN A 409 30.23 20.47 10.99
CA GLN A 409 31.42 19.66 10.78
C GLN A 409 31.14 18.16 10.60
N LEU A 410 29.86 17.76 10.64
CA LEU A 410 29.44 16.36 10.46
C LEU A 410 29.67 15.84 9.03
N PRO A 411 29.36 16.59 7.95
CA PRO A 411 29.58 16.09 6.59
C PRO A 411 31.04 15.68 6.29
N PRO A 412 32.09 16.42 6.67
CA PRO A 412 33.47 15.97 6.52
C PRO A 412 33.78 14.65 7.26
N LEU A 413 33.25 14.46 8.47
CA LEU A 413 33.41 13.23 9.23
C LEU A 413 32.73 12.04 8.53
N LEU A 414 31.47 12.20 8.09
CA LEU A 414 30.73 11.16 7.37
C LEU A 414 31.46 10.77 6.07
N ARG A 415 31.98 11.75 5.32
CA ARG A 415 32.77 11.51 4.11
C ARG A 415 34.03 10.69 4.42
N PHE A 416 34.78 11.06 5.42
CA PHE A 416 35.98 10.32 5.86
C PHE A 416 35.64 8.86 6.22
N TRP A 417 34.57 8.65 6.98
CA TRP A 417 34.12 7.32 7.34
C TRP A 417 33.62 6.50 6.15
N LEU A 418 32.95 7.11 5.17
CA LEU A 418 32.53 6.46 3.94
C LEU A 418 33.72 5.99 3.10
N GLU A 419 34.72 6.83 2.91
CA GLU A 419 35.94 6.49 2.17
C GLU A 419 36.69 5.34 2.86
N ALA A 420 36.86 5.41 4.17
CA ALA A 420 37.49 4.37 4.96
C ALA A 420 36.67 3.05 4.93
N TYR A 421 35.36 3.12 4.98
CA TYR A 421 34.48 1.96 4.89
C TYR A 421 34.56 1.31 3.51
N CYS A 422 34.45 2.08 2.42
CA CYS A 422 34.56 1.56 1.07
C CYS A 422 35.92 0.90 0.79
N SER A 423 37.01 1.46 1.31
CA SER A 423 38.36 0.87 1.14
C SER A 423 38.53 -0.49 1.84
N ARG A 424 37.74 -0.77 2.88
CA ARG A 424 37.77 -2.02 3.64
C ARG A 424 36.78 -3.08 3.12
N LEU A 425 35.78 -2.69 2.32
CA LEU A 425 34.76 -3.62 1.79
C LEU A 425 35.34 -4.68 0.85
N GLY A 426 36.45 -4.40 0.17
CA GLY A 426 37.02 -5.30 -0.84
C GLY A 426 36.02 -5.60 -1.95
N SER A 427 35.56 -6.86 -2.05
CA SER A 427 34.56 -7.29 -3.03
C SER A 427 33.13 -7.31 -2.46
N ALA A 428 32.93 -6.95 -1.19
CA ALA A 428 31.60 -6.94 -0.57
C ALA A 428 30.74 -5.77 -1.08
N ALA A 429 29.42 -5.95 -1.10
CA ALA A 429 28.50 -4.92 -1.51
C ALA A 429 28.45 -3.76 -0.50
N PHE A 430 28.40 -2.53 -1.00
CA PHE A 430 28.19 -1.34 -0.20
C PHE A 430 26.71 -1.20 0.15
N SER A 431 26.41 -1.02 1.43
CA SER A 431 25.06 -0.76 1.94
C SER A 431 25.01 0.61 2.64
N LEU A 432 24.27 1.53 2.06
CA LEU A 432 24.01 2.85 2.64
C LEU A 432 23.30 2.74 4.00
N GLU A 433 22.34 1.86 4.11
CA GLU A 433 21.56 1.64 5.33
C GLU A 433 22.45 1.12 6.47
N SER A 434 23.28 0.12 6.19
CA SER A 434 24.23 -0.44 7.16
C SER A 434 25.26 0.58 7.63
N PHE A 435 25.78 1.40 6.69
CA PHE A 435 26.69 2.47 7.02
C PHE A 435 26.06 3.53 7.92
N MET A 436 24.84 4.00 7.59
CA MET A 436 24.15 5.02 8.37
C MET A 436 23.79 4.52 9.78
N ALA A 437 23.39 3.26 9.90
CA ALA A 437 23.13 2.64 11.20
C ALA A 437 24.39 2.59 12.09
N ALA A 438 25.53 2.19 11.50
CA ALA A 438 26.80 2.19 12.21
C ALA A 438 27.26 3.61 12.64
N ALA A 439 27.10 4.61 11.74
CA ALA A 439 27.42 5.99 12.03
C ALA A 439 26.52 6.56 13.14
N GLN A 440 25.22 6.27 13.11
CA GLN A 440 24.29 6.66 14.16
C GLN A 440 24.68 6.07 15.53
N THR A 441 24.98 4.77 15.56
CA THR A 441 25.40 4.09 16.80
C THR A 441 26.67 4.70 17.35
N ARG A 442 27.69 4.88 16.50
CA ARG A 442 28.99 5.40 16.92
C ARG A 442 28.92 6.85 17.43
N LEU A 443 28.15 7.71 16.76
CA LEU A 443 27.94 9.08 17.21
C LEU A 443 27.15 9.15 18.51
N GLY A 444 26.11 8.31 18.67
CA GLY A 444 25.36 8.21 19.92
C GLY A 444 26.21 7.75 21.10
N GLU A 445 27.06 6.74 20.92
CA GLU A 445 27.96 6.25 21.97
C GLU A 445 29.00 7.28 22.43
N LEU A 446 29.43 8.16 21.54
CA LEU A 446 30.50 9.14 21.80
C LEU A 446 29.99 10.51 22.22
N HIS A 447 28.70 10.77 22.01
CA HIS A 447 28.09 12.03 22.45
C HIS A 447 27.91 12.03 23.99
N PRO A 448 28.23 13.13 24.68
CA PRO A 448 28.18 13.19 26.15
C PRO A 448 26.84 12.81 26.76
N ASP A 449 25.74 13.12 26.09
CA ASP A 449 24.37 12.85 26.56
C ASP A 449 23.75 11.58 25.92
N ASN A 450 24.49 10.85 25.07
CA ASN A 450 24.04 9.66 24.33
C ASN A 450 22.79 9.91 23.44
N ASP A 451 22.52 11.13 23.00
CA ASP A 451 21.31 11.55 22.30
C ASP A 451 21.55 12.10 20.89
N PHE A 452 22.76 11.86 20.31
CA PHE A 452 23.07 12.34 18.97
C PHE A 452 22.26 11.60 17.90
N GLU A 453 21.41 12.34 17.19
CA GLU A 453 20.60 11.80 16.10
C GLU A 453 21.03 12.35 14.74
N LEU A 454 21.19 11.46 13.76
CA LEU A 454 21.35 11.82 12.35
C LEU A 454 20.01 12.31 11.77
N ARG A 455 20.06 13.41 11.01
CA ARG A 455 18.89 14.05 10.40
C ARG A 455 18.79 13.73 8.90
N ALA A 456 17.65 14.02 8.31
CA ALA A 456 17.45 13.85 6.87
C ALA A 456 18.51 14.57 6.02
N SER A 457 18.98 15.75 6.45
CA SER A 457 20.08 16.48 5.79
C SER A 457 21.39 15.70 5.75
N ASP A 458 21.67 14.90 6.77
CA ASP A 458 22.91 14.13 6.88
C ASP A 458 22.87 12.94 5.90
N TYR A 459 21.70 12.34 5.70
CA TYR A 459 21.45 11.33 4.67
C TYR A 459 21.66 11.89 3.27
N GLU A 460 21.22 13.11 2.99
CA GLU A 460 21.43 13.74 1.68
C GLU A 460 22.91 13.99 1.40
N HIS A 461 23.73 14.31 2.38
CA HIS A 461 25.18 14.42 2.21
C HIS A 461 25.84 13.08 1.86
N VAL A 462 25.44 12.00 2.54
CA VAL A 462 25.96 10.65 2.25
C VAL A 462 25.53 10.20 0.86
N LYS A 463 24.29 10.46 0.50
CA LYS A 463 23.73 10.15 -0.81
C LYS A 463 24.43 10.90 -1.95
N ALA A 464 24.69 12.19 -1.77
CA ALA A 464 25.47 12.99 -2.71
C ALA A 464 26.88 12.40 -2.94
N TRP A 465 27.53 11.97 -1.85
CA TRP A 465 28.82 11.29 -1.95
C TRP A 465 28.73 9.97 -2.74
N VAL A 466 27.68 9.16 -2.55
CA VAL A 466 27.48 7.91 -3.31
C VAL A 466 27.37 8.18 -4.81
N PHE A 467 26.66 9.24 -5.22
CA PHE A 467 26.58 9.62 -6.63
C PHE A 467 27.93 10.12 -7.15
N GLU A 468 28.66 10.95 -6.38
CA GLU A 468 30.00 11.40 -6.73
C GLU A 468 30.96 10.20 -6.88
N ALA A 469 30.88 9.21 -6.01
CA ALA A 469 31.69 7.99 -6.07
C ALA A 469 31.35 7.09 -7.28
N LEU A 470 30.08 7.06 -7.70
CA LEU A 470 29.67 6.38 -8.94
C LEU A 470 30.18 7.12 -10.18
N ASP A 471 30.06 8.44 -10.24
CA ASP A 471 30.52 9.27 -11.36
C ASP A 471 32.04 9.23 -11.50
N SER A 472 32.77 9.23 -10.38
CA SER A 472 34.25 9.14 -10.36
C SER A 472 34.77 7.70 -10.52
N GLY A 473 33.88 6.70 -10.55
CA GLY A 473 34.28 5.31 -10.71
C GLY A 473 34.85 4.65 -9.44
N HIS A 474 34.75 5.26 -8.27
CA HIS A 474 35.11 4.64 -6.99
C HIS A 474 34.14 3.57 -6.55
N LEU A 475 32.86 3.70 -6.94
CA LEU A 475 31.83 2.68 -6.83
C LEU A 475 31.38 2.25 -8.22
N LYS A 476 31.01 0.98 -8.36
CA LYS A 476 30.43 0.41 -9.57
C LYS A 476 29.10 -0.26 -9.25
N GLN A 477 28.20 -0.23 -10.22
CA GLN A 477 26.96 -1.01 -10.20
C GLN A 477 27.24 -2.38 -10.82
N GLU A 478 27.10 -3.43 -10.05
CA GLU A 478 27.24 -4.80 -10.51
C GLU A 478 25.96 -5.58 -10.19
N ARG A 479 25.63 -6.56 -11.04
CA ARG A 479 24.59 -7.51 -10.69
C ARG A 479 25.12 -8.47 -9.64
N ASN A 480 24.33 -8.74 -8.60
CA ASN A 480 24.69 -9.71 -7.59
C ASN A 480 24.94 -11.09 -8.21
N GLN A 481 25.96 -11.79 -7.70
CA GLN A 481 26.37 -13.10 -8.19
C GLN A 481 26.07 -14.14 -7.12
N PHE A 482 25.37 -15.22 -7.53
CA PHE A 482 25.14 -16.38 -6.67
C PHE A 482 25.98 -17.57 -7.16
N TYR A 483 26.58 -18.29 -6.24
CA TYR A 483 27.18 -19.58 -6.54
C TYR A 483 26.10 -20.64 -6.54
N CYS A 484 25.87 -21.28 -7.68
CA CYS A 484 24.99 -22.44 -7.75
C CYS A 484 25.77 -23.67 -7.23
N VAL A 485 25.32 -24.27 -6.14
CA VAL A 485 25.99 -25.40 -5.44
C VAL A 485 25.58 -26.75 -6.04
N VAL A 486 25.14 -26.84 -7.27
CA VAL A 486 24.80 -28.10 -7.91
C VAL A 486 25.69 -28.32 -9.13
N GLU A 487 26.69 -29.20 -8.97
CA GLU A 487 27.52 -29.92 -9.98
C GLU A 487 28.33 -29.11 -11.02
N THR A 488 27.98 -27.88 -11.33
CA THR A 488 28.80 -27.01 -12.16
C THR A 488 29.10 -25.72 -11.40
N LYS A 489 30.37 -25.43 -11.17
CA LYS A 489 30.86 -24.23 -10.50
C LYS A 489 30.63 -22.96 -11.37
N GLU A 490 29.45 -22.79 -11.92
CA GLU A 490 29.12 -21.61 -12.72
C GLU A 490 28.46 -20.53 -11.85
N THR A 491 28.99 -19.33 -11.97
CA THR A 491 28.46 -18.14 -11.30
C THR A 491 27.23 -17.65 -12.06
N VAL A 492 26.07 -17.60 -11.43
CA VAL A 492 24.83 -17.10 -12.02
C VAL A 492 24.62 -15.65 -11.62
N LEU A 493 24.36 -14.79 -12.60
CA LEU A 493 24.03 -13.37 -12.35
C LEU A 493 22.61 -13.25 -11.81
N GLY A 494 22.46 -12.62 -10.64
CA GLY A 494 21.18 -12.31 -10.03
C GLY A 494 20.50 -11.07 -10.63
N ASN A 495 19.30 -10.77 -10.16
CA ASN A 495 18.49 -9.63 -10.64
C ASN A 495 18.65 -8.37 -9.80
N LEU A 496 19.40 -8.42 -8.70
CA LEU A 496 19.68 -7.26 -7.85
C LEU A 496 20.94 -6.54 -8.32
N ILE A 497 20.89 -5.22 -8.30
CA ILE A 497 22.04 -4.37 -8.56
C ILE A 497 22.67 -4.03 -7.21
N GLU A 498 23.94 -4.35 -7.05
CA GLU A 498 24.75 -4.04 -5.87
C GLU A 498 25.75 -2.94 -6.21
N LEU A 499 26.03 -2.08 -5.23
CA LEU A 499 27.13 -1.12 -5.32
C LEU A 499 28.39 -1.77 -4.75
N LYS A 500 29.47 -1.81 -5.51
CA LYS A 500 30.76 -2.37 -5.06
C LYS A 500 31.88 -1.38 -5.26
N PRO A 501 32.88 -1.35 -4.34
CA PRO A 501 34.09 -0.58 -4.56
C PRO A 501 34.80 -1.04 -5.83
N SER A 502 35.33 -0.10 -6.61
CA SER A 502 36.20 -0.41 -7.76
C SER A 502 37.55 -0.90 -7.23
N GLN A 503 37.96 -2.09 -7.64
CA GLN A 503 39.34 -2.52 -7.39
C GLN A 503 40.25 -1.68 -8.31
N THR A 504 41.05 -0.80 -7.72
CA THR A 504 42.17 -0.13 -8.38
C THR A 504 43.36 -1.06 -8.46
#